data_ed92825f48007f2d3b0b45fbb59401cb
#
_entry.id   ed92825f48007f2d3b0b45fbb59401cb
#
_cell.length_a   1.000
_cell.length_b   1.000
_cell.length_c   1.000
_cell.angle_alpha   90.00
_cell.angle_beta   90.00
_cell.angle_gamma   90.00
#
_symmetry.space_group_name_H-M   'P 1'
#
loop_
_entity.id
_entity.type
_entity.pdbx_description
1 polymer ?
#
loop_
_entity_poly.entity_id
_entity_poly.type
_entity_poly.pdbx_seq_one_letter_code
_entity_poly.pdbx_strand_id
1 'polypeptide(L)'
;MLANSSNPGNVFNAEIADDVVSYLDSDDSVDILNLLPTRKAEEVLSYLDDQDYAKNLASMLHYDDDVAGGLMAKELVQVKHNWTVSQCIEEIRLQAEEVDSVHAVYVVDDKNILNGVVSLKDIVLSKAHTSVIEITKTEFIAVNAYATGEEVARLMNKYDLITIPVIDSMNRLIGRITIDDVVDFIKEEADKDFQLQAGLSDSVVSEDKVLILSKARLPWLMVGLIGGLGSSMLVSNFETDISHLPQMAFFMPVVAAMGGNAGVQSSAIIVQGLANNTLKSKNIMPKLAKEFTVSLINGLACSALLLMFNLIIGHNYDLSIVVSIALITVIIFASLLGTITPLILEKFKIDPALATGPFVTTINDIIGLTVYFSLGRILLGA
;
A
#
# COMPACT_ATOMS: atom_id res chain seq x y z
N MET A 1 19.33 -14.57 0.08
CA MET A 1 20.50 -15.23 -0.57
C MET A 1 20.12 -16.47 -1.39
N LEU A 2 19.09 -17.21 -1.02
CA LEU A 2 18.67 -18.45 -1.70
C LEU A 2 17.98 -18.23 -3.07
N ALA A 3 17.32 -17.10 -3.28
CA ALA A 3 16.58 -16.80 -4.53
C ALA A 3 17.36 -16.00 -5.58
N ASN A 4 18.52 -15.41 -5.26
CA ASN A 4 19.21 -14.39 -6.09
C ASN A 4 20.51 -14.83 -6.74
N SER A 5 20.77 -16.13 -6.92
CA SER A 5 21.96 -16.57 -7.66
C SER A 5 21.66 -16.75 -9.14
N SER A 6 22.03 -15.73 -9.93
CA SER A 6 22.00 -15.71 -11.40
C SER A 6 23.04 -16.61 -12.06
N ASN A 7 23.45 -17.69 -11.40
CA ASN A 7 24.41 -18.63 -11.97
C ASN A 7 23.67 -19.93 -12.35
N PRO A 8 23.68 -20.38 -13.64
CA PRO A 8 23.01 -21.61 -14.05
C PRO A 8 23.60 -22.89 -13.43
N GLY A 9 24.57 -22.77 -12.53
CA GLY A 9 25.19 -23.86 -11.78
C GLY A 9 24.85 -23.91 -10.30
N ASN A 10 24.05 -22.97 -9.75
CA ASN A 10 23.57 -23.09 -8.38
C ASN A 10 22.39 -24.07 -8.35
N VAL A 11 22.68 -25.31 -8.05
CA VAL A 11 21.69 -26.33 -7.75
C VAL A 11 21.00 -25.91 -6.46
N PHE A 12 19.69 -25.64 -6.51
CA PHE A 12 18.85 -25.51 -5.33
C PHE A 12 19.05 -26.77 -4.48
N ASN A 13 19.57 -26.60 -3.28
CA ASN A 13 19.75 -27.72 -2.34
C ASN A 13 18.67 -27.59 -1.27
N ALA A 14 17.66 -28.47 -1.33
CA ALA A 14 16.55 -28.49 -0.39
C ALA A 14 17.03 -28.75 1.06
N GLU A 15 18.11 -29.52 1.25
CA GLU A 15 18.72 -29.74 2.57
C GLU A 15 19.30 -28.45 3.18
N ILE A 16 19.91 -27.54 2.36
CA ILE A 16 20.41 -26.25 2.86
C ILE A 16 19.23 -25.30 3.16
N ALA A 17 18.16 -25.39 2.38
CA ALA A 17 16.95 -24.61 2.63
C ALA A 17 16.23 -25.08 3.91
N ASP A 18 16.22 -26.38 4.17
CA ASP A 18 15.74 -26.98 5.41
C ASP A 18 16.52 -26.48 6.63
N ASP A 19 17.86 -26.53 6.57
CA ASP A 19 18.72 -26.00 7.63
C ASP A 19 18.42 -24.53 7.98
N VAL A 20 18.07 -23.70 7.00
CA VAL A 20 17.74 -22.28 7.24
C VAL A 20 16.34 -22.15 7.83
N VAL A 21 15.35 -22.81 7.24
CA VAL A 21 13.94 -22.76 7.65
C VAL A 21 13.73 -23.29 9.05
N SER A 22 14.49 -24.31 9.48
CA SER A 22 14.36 -24.91 10.82
C SER A 22 14.86 -24.04 11.97
N TYR A 23 15.58 -22.94 11.68
CA TYR A 23 16.08 -21.99 12.69
C TYR A 23 15.29 -20.68 12.76
N LEU A 24 14.29 -20.50 11.92
CA LEU A 24 13.48 -19.28 11.84
C LEU A 24 12.11 -19.48 12.50
N ASP A 25 11.49 -18.39 12.93
CA ASP A 25 10.08 -18.40 13.31
C ASP A 25 9.20 -18.76 12.10
N SER A 26 7.99 -19.22 12.34
CA SER A 26 7.14 -19.78 11.29
C SER A 26 6.71 -18.78 10.23
N ASP A 27 6.53 -17.51 10.57
CA ASP A 27 6.24 -16.40 9.64
C ASP A 27 7.42 -16.15 8.70
N ASP A 28 8.64 -15.92 9.21
CA ASP A 28 9.86 -15.77 8.41
C ASP A 28 10.12 -16.96 7.50
N SER A 29 9.84 -18.17 8.00
CA SER A 29 9.97 -19.41 7.23
C SER A 29 9.00 -19.48 6.07
N VAL A 30 7.75 -19.04 6.27
CA VAL A 30 6.71 -18.96 5.22
C VAL A 30 7.08 -17.93 4.18
N ASP A 31 7.61 -16.79 4.56
CA ASP A 31 8.08 -15.75 3.63
C ASP A 31 9.17 -16.26 2.70
N ILE A 32 10.13 -17.01 3.24
CA ILE A 32 11.16 -17.65 2.42
C ILE A 32 10.56 -18.72 1.48
N LEU A 33 9.61 -19.51 1.97
CA LEU A 33 8.96 -20.54 1.16
C LEU A 33 8.11 -19.94 0.03
N ASN A 34 7.44 -18.80 0.26
CA ASN A 34 6.67 -18.07 -0.75
C ASN A 34 7.55 -17.49 -1.89
N LEU A 35 8.84 -17.25 -1.65
CA LEU A 35 9.79 -16.89 -2.70
C LEU A 35 10.14 -18.05 -3.64
N LEU A 36 9.82 -19.29 -3.25
CA LEU A 36 10.14 -20.48 -4.03
C LEU A 36 8.95 -20.91 -4.91
N PRO A 37 9.21 -21.55 -6.08
CA PRO A 37 8.14 -22.23 -6.80
C PRO A 37 7.47 -23.29 -5.91
N THR A 38 6.15 -23.44 -5.96
CA THR A 38 5.35 -24.32 -5.10
C THR A 38 5.94 -25.72 -4.92
N ARG A 39 6.41 -26.33 -6.03
CA ARG A 39 7.04 -27.66 -5.99
C ARG A 39 8.32 -27.70 -5.14
N LYS A 40 9.08 -26.60 -5.10
CA LYS A 40 10.29 -26.52 -4.30
C LYS A 40 10.00 -26.26 -2.84
N ALA A 41 8.99 -25.44 -2.54
CA ALA A 41 8.50 -25.24 -1.19
C ALA A 41 7.99 -26.58 -0.58
N GLU A 42 7.22 -27.35 -1.34
CA GLU A 42 6.79 -28.71 -0.93
C GLU A 42 7.98 -29.64 -0.70
N GLU A 43 9.02 -29.55 -1.53
CA GLU A 43 10.25 -30.33 -1.38
C GLU A 43 10.97 -29.97 -0.08
N VAL A 44 11.16 -28.69 0.25
CA VAL A 44 11.74 -28.22 1.51
C VAL A 44 10.93 -28.73 2.70
N LEU A 45 9.60 -28.54 2.69
CA LEU A 45 8.73 -29.03 3.75
C LEU A 45 8.84 -30.54 3.98
N SER A 46 9.16 -31.33 2.95
CA SER A 46 9.33 -32.79 3.05
C SER A 46 10.64 -33.20 3.71
N TYR A 47 11.65 -32.33 3.73
CA TYR A 47 12.94 -32.55 4.37
C TYR A 47 12.96 -32.20 5.86
N LEU A 48 12.02 -31.34 6.32
CA LEU A 48 11.92 -30.91 7.72
C LEU A 48 11.78 -32.12 8.65
N ASP A 49 12.70 -32.26 9.61
CA ASP A 49 12.70 -33.33 10.61
C ASP A 49 11.50 -33.20 11.55
N ASP A 50 11.12 -31.98 11.91
CA ASP A 50 9.93 -31.68 12.73
C ASP A 50 8.65 -31.65 11.87
N GLN A 51 7.93 -32.76 11.93
CA GLN A 51 6.67 -32.95 11.19
C GLN A 51 5.54 -32.05 11.66
N ASP A 52 5.55 -31.58 12.90
CA ASP A 52 4.52 -30.68 13.43
C ASP A 52 4.83 -29.24 13.00
N TYR A 53 6.10 -28.85 12.97
CA TYR A 53 6.53 -27.60 12.37
C TYR A 53 6.22 -27.56 10.86
N ALA A 54 6.56 -28.60 10.12
CA ALA A 54 6.23 -28.71 8.70
C ALA A 54 4.72 -28.56 8.41
N LYS A 55 3.85 -29.16 9.24
CA LYS A 55 2.38 -28.98 9.13
C LYS A 55 1.94 -27.55 9.43
N ASN A 56 2.58 -26.91 10.41
CA ASN A 56 2.30 -25.50 10.74
C ASN A 56 2.60 -24.62 9.54
N LEU A 57 3.80 -24.72 8.96
CA LEU A 57 4.19 -23.96 7.76
C LEU A 57 3.25 -24.27 6.57
N ALA A 58 2.95 -25.54 6.30
CA ALA A 58 2.02 -25.92 5.24
C ALA A 58 0.62 -25.33 5.44
N SER A 59 0.16 -25.16 6.69
CA SER A 59 -1.12 -24.54 7.00
C SER A 59 -1.12 -23.04 6.76
N MET A 60 0.03 -22.37 6.92
CA MET A 60 0.21 -20.93 6.73
C MET A 60 0.34 -20.56 5.26
N LEU A 61 1.01 -21.36 4.46
CA LEU A 61 1.13 -21.17 2.99
C LEU A 61 -0.21 -21.13 2.22
N HIS A 62 -1.33 -21.39 2.89
CA HIS A 62 -2.67 -21.26 2.30
C HIS A 62 -3.27 -19.85 2.45
N TYR A 63 -2.68 -19.00 3.27
CA TYR A 63 -3.11 -17.61 3.44
C TYR A 63 -2.34 -16.71 2.48
N ASP A 64 -2.98 -15.66 2.02
CA ASP A 64 -2.32 -14.61 1.28
C ASP A 64 -1.40 -13.79 2.22
N ASP A 65 -0.30 -13.25 1.70
CA ASP A 65 0.73 -12.55 2.52
C ASP A 65 0.20 -11.25 3.13
N ASP A 66 -0.89 -10.69 2.60
CA ASP A 66 -1.52 -9.44 3.04
C ASP A 66 -2.62 -9.62 4.10
N VAL A 67 -2.86 -10.85 4.58
CA VAL A 67 -3.84 -11.12 5.63
C VAL A 67 -3.17 -11.59 6.94
N ALA A 68 -3.91 -11.49 8.04
CA ALA A 68 -3.43 -11.88 9.38
C ALA A 68 -2.89 -13.32 9.46
N GLY A 69 -3.44 -14.22 8.64
CA GLY A 69 -2.98 -15.62 8.56
C GLY A 69 -1.62 -15.77 7.88
N GLY A 70 -1.25 -14.87 6.97
CA GLY A 70 0.07 -14.80 6.35
C GLY A 70 1.11 -14.14 7.27
N LEU A 71 0.68 -13.10 8.02
CA LEU A 71 1.56 -12.34 8.93
C LEU A 71 1.77 -12.99 10.30
N MET A 72 1.08 -14.09 10.63
CA MET A 72 1.12 -14.66 11.99
C MET A 72 2.29 -15.62 12.17
N ALA A 73 2.89 -15.59 13.37
CA ALA A 73 3.73 -16.66 13.88
C ALA A 73 2.90 -17.69 14.66
N LYS A 74 3.35 -18.97 14.61
CA LYS A 74 2.74 -20.07 15.40
C LYS A 74 3.36 -20.19 16.79
N GLU A 75 4.53 -19.66 16.99
CA GLU A 75 5.28 -19.67 18.22
C GLU A 75 4.61 -18.70 19.22
N LEU A 76 3.88 -19.28 20.18
CA LEU A 76 3.14 -18.52 21.19
C LEU A 76 3.05 -19.30 22.49
N VAL A 77 2.86 -18.59 23.60
CA VAL A 77 2.70 -19.22 24.90
C VAL A 77 1.20 -19.28 25.24
N GLN A 78 0.69 -20.52 25.41
CA GLN A 78 -0.70 -20.76 25.78
C GLN A 78 -0.82 -21.64 27.02
N VAL A 79 -1.86 -21.36 27.81
CA VAL A 79 -2.15 -22.09 29.05
C VAL A 79 -3.64 -22.41 29.13
N LYS A 80 -3.99 -23.43 29.91
CA LYS A 80 -5.39 -23.83 30.09
C LYS A 80 -6.08 -23.00 31.15
N HIS A 81 -7.33 -22.63 30.91
CA HIS A 81 -8.13 -21.79 31.80
C HIS A 81 -8.38 -22.38 33.20
N ASN A 82 -8.28 -23.70 33.33
CA ASN A 82 -8.51 -24.43 34.57
C ASN A 82 -7.23 -24.66 35.40
N TRP A 83 -6.09 -24.11 34.96
CA TRP A 83 -4.80 -24.27 35.66
C TRP A 83 -4.62 -23.26 36.78
N THR A 84 -3.68 -23.59 37.68
CA THR A 84 -3.15 -22.65 38.69
C THR A 84 -1.97 -21.88 38.12
N VAL A 85 -1.64 -20.74 38.75
CA VAL A 85 -0.46 -19.92 38.39
C VAL A 85 0.82 -20.76 38.44
N SER A 86 0.96 -21.69 39.41
CA SER A 86 2.13 -22.57 39.47
C SER A 86 2.27 -23.47 38.24
N GLN A 87 1.19 -24.06 37.79
CA GLN A 87 1.16 -24.89 36.57
C GLN A 87 1.46 -24.06 35.31
N CYS A 88 0.92 -22.84 35.28
CA CYS A 88 1.23 -21.92 34.18
C CYS A 88 2.70 -21.55 34.11
N ILE A 89 3.36 -21.28 35.23
CA ILE A 89 4.79 -20.95 35.24
C ILE A 89 5.64 -22.12 34.75
N GLU A 90 5.28 -23.34 35.08
CA GLU A 90 5.99 -24.53 34.60
C GLU A 90 5.82 -24.67 33.07
N GLU A 91 4.62 -24.50 32.59
CA GLU A 91 4.32 -24.61 31.14
C GLU A 91 4.97 -23.45 30.34
N ILE A 92 4.90 -22.23 30.87
CA ILE A 92 5.56 -21.06 30.25
C ILE A 92 7.06 -21.29 30.10
N ARG A 93 7.72 -21.92 31.08
CA ARG A 93 9.16 -22.22 30.99
C ARG A 93 9.49 -23.18 29.87
N LEU A 94 8.62 -24.14 29.59
CA LEU A 94 8.80 -25.11 28.49
C LEU A 94 8.57 -24.43 27.12
N GLN A 95 7.46 -23.71 26.98
CA GLN A 95 7.10 -23.07 25.72
C GLN A 95 7.97 -21.85 25.39
N ALA A 96 8.50 -21.14 26.40
CA ALA A 96 9.34 -19.96 26.22
C ALA A 96 10.75 -20.28 25.67
N GLU A 97 11.15 -21.55 25.62
CA GLU A 97 12.40 -21.98 24.96
C GLU A 97 12.26 -21.91 23.42
N GLU A 98 11.02 -21.97 22.91
CA GLU A 98 10.68 -21.95 21.48
C GLU A 98 10.22 -20.58 20.99
N VAL A 99 10.20 -19.54 21.85
CA VAL A 99 9.68 -18.21 21.56
C VAL A 99 10.72 -17.17 21.93
N ASP A 100 11.12 -16.32 21.02
CA ASP A 100 12.11 -15.26 21.25
C ASP A 100 11.73 -14.33 22.37
N SER A 101 10.46 -13.93 22.45
CA SER A 101 9.96 -13.09 23.51
C SER A 101 8.50 -13.40 23.89
N VAL A 102 8.24 -13.49 25.21
CA VAL A 102 6.89 -13.72 25.74
C VAL A 102 6.23 -12.39 26.07
N HIS A 103 5.48 -11.84 25.13
CA HIS A 103 4.75 -10.58 25.34
C HIS A 103 3.41 -10.78 26.05
N ALA A 104 2.76 -11.90 25.83
CA ALA A 104 1.46 -12.26 26.39
C ALA A 104 1.34 -13.77 26.56
N VAL A 105 0.56 -14.21 27.54
CA VAL A 105 0.18 -15.61 27.71
C VAL A 105 -1.29 -15.76 27.37
N TYR A 106 -1.59 -16.61 26.41
CA TYR A 106 -2.96 -16.82 25.91
C TYR A 106 -3.66 -17.91 26.70
N VAL A 107 -4.87 -17.63 27.16
CA VAL A 107 -5.66 -18.56 27.97
C VAL A 107 -6.72 -19.21 27.08
N VAL A 108 -6.62 -20.53 26.93
CA VAL A 108 -7.53 -21.31 26.06
C VAL A 108 -8.29 -22.37 26.83
N ASP A 109 -9.41 -22.83 26.28
CA ASP A 109 -10.14 -23.99 26.78
C ASP A 109 -9.58 -25.31 26.19
N ASP A 110 -10.25 -26.42 26.51
CA ASP A 110 -9.88 -27.76 26.03
C ASP A 110 -10.03 -27.92 24.50
N LYS A 111 -10.79 -27.05 23.85
CA LYS A 111 -11.00 -26.99 22.39
C LYS A 111 -10.12 -25.97 21.69
N ASN A 112 -9.16 -25.40 22.40
CA ASN A 112 -8.29 -24.32 21.93
C ASN A 112 -9.00 -23.00 21.61
N ILE A 113 -10.22 -22.79 22.17
CA ILE A 113 -10.92 -21.51 22.05
C ILE A 113 -10.26 -20.50 22.95
N LEU A 114 -9.95 -19.31 22.41
CA LEU A 114 -9.31 -18.23 23.15
C LEU A 114 -10.30 -17.59 24.13
N ASN A 115 -10.01 -17.71 25.45
CA ASN A 115 -10.82 -17.18 26.53
C ASN A 115 -10.32 -15.84 27.09
N GLY A 116 -9.06 -15.53 26.89
CA GLY A 116 -8.45 -14.28 27.35
C GLY A 116 -6.94 -14.28 27.26
N VAL A 117 -6.37 -13.20 27.81
CA VAL A 117 -4.93 -12.96 27.83
C VAL A 117 -4.48 -12.63 29.24
N VAL A 118 -3.33 -13.15 29.64
CA VAL A 118 -2.69 -12.84 30.94
C VAL A 118 -1.31 -12.23 30.68
N SER A 119 -0.98 -11.16 31.38
CA SER A 119 0.37 -10.59 31.31
C SER A 119 1.34 -11.39 32.19
N LEU A 120 2.61 -11.48 31.80
CA LEU A 120 3.67 -12.05 32.65
C LEU A 120 3.73 -11.35 34.01
N LYS A 121 3.49 -10.04 34.05
CA LYS A 121 3.45 -9.26 35.30
C LYS A 121 2.37 -9.79 36.23
N ASP A 122 1.17 -10.05 35.73
CA ASP A 122 0.04 -10.53 36.55
C ASP A 122 0.33 -11.94 37.09
N ILE A 123 0.97 -12.80 36.28
CA ILE A 123 1.42 -14.14 36.70
C ILE A 123 2.44 -14.04 37.83
N VAL A 124 3.50 -13.22 37.68
CA VAL A 124 4.58 -13.08 38.65
C VAL A 124 4.09 -12.49 39.98
N LEU A 125 3.12 -11.56 39.93
CA LEU A 125 2.55 -10.93 41.13
C LEU A 125 1.51 -11.79 41.87
N SER A 126 1.02 -12.84 41.23
CA SER A 126 -0.03 -13.70 41.77
C SER A 126 0.51 -14.83 42.61
N LYS A 127 -0.31 -15.35 43.54
CA LYS A 127 0.09 -16.49 44.38
C LYS A 127 0.02 -17.78 43.57
N ALA A 128 0.92 -18.72 43.87
CA ALA A 128 1.06 -19.99 43.16
C ALA A 128 -0.21 -20.81 43.02
N HIS A 129 -1.12 -20.73 44.00
CA HIS A 129 -2.40 -21.46 44.01
C HIS A 129 -3.59 -20.69 43.44
N THR A 130 -3.38 -19.44 43.00
CA THR A 130 -4.43 -18.65 42.35
C THR A 130 -4.82 -19.33 41.03
N SER A 131 -6.12 -19.36 40.71
CA SER A 131 -6.59 -19.86 39.42
C SER A 131 -6.28 -18.88 38.32
N VAL A 132 -5.82 -19.36 37.15
CA VAL A 132 -5.49 -18.53 35.99
C VAL A 132 -6.67 -17.67 35.56
N ILE A 133 -7.88 -18.21 35.61
CA ILE A 133 -9.08 -17.47 35.19
C ILE A 133 -9.34 -16.22 36.04
N GLU A 134 -8.88 -16.18 37.31
CA GLU A 134 -9.04 -15.02 38.19
C GLU A 134 -8.18 -13.83 37.75
N ILE A 135 -7.05 -14.09 37.08
CA ILE A 135 -6.12 -13.09 36.59
C ILE A 135 -6.21 -12.86 35.09
N THR A 136 -7.09 -13.61 34.41
CA THR A 136 -7.29 -13.52 32.97
C THR A 136 -8.10 -12.27 32.60
N LYS A 137 -7.59 -11.49 31.66
CA LYS A 137 -8.31 -10.40 31.02
C LYS A 137 -9.18 -10.97 29.92
N THR A 138 -10.49 -10.92 30.13
CA THR A 138 -11.50 -11.41 29.17
C THR A 138 -11.88 -10.38 28.11
N GLU A 139 -11.57 -9.10 28.37
CA GLU A 139 -11.66 -8.03 27.37
C GLU A 139 -10.32 -7.93 26.64
N PHE A 140 -10.21 -8.59 25.51
CA PHE A 140 -9.03 -8.58 24.64
C PHE A 140 -9.43 -8.35 23.20
N ILE A 141 -8.45 -7.97 22.39
CA ILE A 141 -8.62 -7.80 20.94
C ILE A 141 -7.94 -8.96 20.25
N ALA A 142 -8.66 -9.62 19.35
CA ALA A 142 -8.17 -10.66 18.48
C ALA A 142 -8.56 -10.35 17.04
N VAL A 143 -7.82 -10.88 16.07
CA VAL A 143 -8.13 -10.76 14.66
C VAL A 143 -8.43 -12.12 14.05
N ASN A 144 -9.32 -12.15 13.06
CA ASN A 144 -9.53 -13.36 12.27
C ASN A 144 -8.39 -13.54 11.27
N ALA A 145 -8.02 -14.79 10.95
CA ALA A 145 -6.96 -15.10 10.00
C ALA A 145 -7.11 -14.43 8.62
N TYR A 146 -8.33 -14.10 8.23
CA TYR A 146 -8.62 -13.41 6.95
C TYR A 146 -8.77 -11.88 7.10
N ALA A 147 -8.48 -11.31 8.26
CA ALA A 147 -8.40 -9.85 8.41
C ALA A 147 -7.21 -9.32 7.62
N THR A 148 -7.35 -8.15 6.98
CA THR A 148 -6.24 -7.57 6.21
C THR A 148 -5.12 -7.05 7.11
N GLY A 149 -3.89 -7.03 6.62
CA GLY A 149 -2.73 -6.51 7.35
C GLY A 149 -2.93 -5.07 7.80
N GLU A 150 -3.60 -4.22 6.99
CA GLU A 150 -3.91 -2.85 7.40
C GLU A 150 -4.94 -2.81 8.56
N GLU A 151 -5.87 -3.77 8.63
CA GLU A 151 -6.80 -3.85 9.75
C GLU A 151 -6.06 -4.24 11.03
N VAL A 152 -5.13 -5.20 10.93
CA VAL A 152 -4.24 -5.61 12.03
C VAL A 152 -3.43 -4.41 12.51
N ALA A 153 -2.72 -3.73 11.60
CA ALA A 153 -1.91 -2.55 11.89
C ALA A 153 -2.72 -1.44 12.56
N ARG A 154 -3.93 -1.19 12.06
CA ARG A 154 -4.85 -0.19 12.63
C ARG A 154 -5.31 -0.56 14.03
N LEU A 155 -5.61 -1.83 14.31
CA LEU A 155 -6.02 -2.28 15.64
C LEU A 155 -4.86 -2.20 16.62
N MET A 156 -3.67 -2.67 16.24
CA MET A 156 -2.48 -2.61 17.09
C MET A 156 -2.10 -1.18 17.44
N ASN A 157 -2.09 -0.28 16.45
CA ASN A 157 -1.83 1.15 16.69
C ASN A 157 -2.92 1.84 17.54
N LYS A 158 -4.20 1.51 17.32
CA LYS A 158 -5.32 2.15 18.05
C LYS A 158 -5.35 1.79 19.54
N TYR A 159 -4.92 0.58 19.87
CA TYR A 159 -5.00 0.04 21.23
C TYR A 159 -3.63 -0.16 21.88
N ASP A 160 -2.56 0.36 21.27
CA ASP A 160 -1.18 0.28 21.73
C ASP A 160 -0.75 -1.18 22.04
N LEU A 161 -1.08 -2.11 21.11
CA LEU A 161 -0.80 -3.53 21.30
C LEU A 161 0.61 -3.86 20.81
N ILE A 162 1.36 -4.63 21.59
CA ILE A 162 2.67 -5.20 21.19
C ILE A 162 2.48 -6.51 20.44
N THR A 163 1.42 -7.25 20.77
CA THR A 163 1.05 -8.50 20.10
C THR A 163 -0.46 -8.63 20.05
N ILE A 164 -0.96 -9.28 19.01
CA ILE A 164 -2.39 -9.55 18.82
C ILE A 164 -2.60 -11.03 18.48
N PRO A 165 -3.50 -11.75 19.16
CA PRO A 165 -3.82 -13.14 18.84
C PRO A 165 -4.63 -13.24 17.54
N VAL A 166 -4.30 -14.26 16.75
CA VAL A 166 -5.03 -14.63 15.53
C VAL A 166 -5.92 -15.81 15.82
N ILE A 167 -7.19 -15.71 15.41
CA ILE A 167 -8.19 -16.74 15.62
C ILE A 167 -8.82 -17.21 14.30
N ASP A 168 -9.25 -18.44 14.27
CA ASP A 168 -10.04 -18.98 13.15
C ASP A 168 -11.55 -18.63 13.26
N SER A 169 -12.34 -19.11 12.32
CA SER A 169 -13.81 -18.92 12.29
C SER A 169 -14.55 -19.55 13.49
N MET A 170 -13.90 -20.45 14.24
CA MET A 170 -14.43 -21.08 15.45
C MET A 170 -13.90 -20.44 16.73
N ASN A 171 -13.23 -19.28 16.65
CA ASN A 171 -12.53 -18.59 17.73
C ASN A 171 -11.40 -19.40 18.38
N ARG A 172 -10.83 -20.38 17.68
CA ARG A 172 -9.64 -21.10 18.16
C ARG A 172 -8.40 -20.27 17.92
N LEU A 173 -7.52 -20.24 18.88
CA LEU A 173 -6.20 -19.59 18.75
C LEU A 173 -5.36 -20.37 17.75
N ILE A 174 -4.87 -19.70 16.72
CA ILE A 174 -4.08 -20.31 15.64
C ILE A 174 -2.71 -19.68 15.44
N GLY A 175 -2.46 -18.49 16.00
CA GLY A 175 -1.20 -17.79 15.89
C GLY A 175 -1.22 -16.47 16.66
N ARG A 176 -0.13 -15.73 16.56
CA ARG A 176 0.02 -14.34 17.05
C ARG A 176 0.69 -13.49 15.98
N ILE A 177 0.46 -12.19 16.02
CA ILE A 177 1.21 -11.22 15.22
C ILE A 177 1.86 -10.24 16.20
N THR A 178 3.11 -9.91 15.99
CA THR A 178 3.87 -8.98 16.82
C THR A 178 3.95 -7.61 16.15
N ILE A 179 4.38 -6.59 16.88
CA ILE A 179 4.42 -5.21 16.35
C ILE A 179 5.53 -5.02 15.32
N ASP A 180 6.62 -5.74 15.41
CA ASP A 180 7.72 -5.78 14.46
C ASP A 180 7.27 -6.25 13.07
N ASP A 181 6.53 -7.38 12.99
CA ASP A 181 5.97 -7.90 11.74
C ASP A 181 5.02 -6.88 11.09
N VAL A 182 4.19 -6.24 11.94
CA VAL A 182 3.27 -5.19 11.45
C VAL A 182 4.02 -3.95 10.96
N VAL A 183 5.14 -3.58 11.58
CA VAL A 183 5.97 -2.46 11.13
C VAL A 183 6.61 -2.76 9.78
N ASP A 184 7.11 -3.99 9.59
CA ASP A 184 7.68 -4.40 8.30
C ASP A 184 6.61 -4.48 7.21
N PHE A 185 5.43 -5.03 7.49
CA PHE A 185 4.27 -4.99 6.60
C PHE A 185 3.89 -3.55 6.18
N ILE A 186 3.78 -2.61 7.15
CA ILE A 186 3.46 -1.20 6.84
C ILE A 186 4.52 -0.58 5.94
N LYS A 187 5.79 -0.90 6.15
CA LYS A 187 6.90 -0.39 5.33
C LYS A 187 6.84 -0.95 3.91
N GLU A 188 6.62 -2.25 3.76
CA GLU A 188 6.49 -2.90 2.45
C GLU A 188 5.30 -2.36 1.65
N GLU A 189 4.14 -2.18 2.28
CA GLU A 189 2.97 -1.56 1.63
C GLU A 189 3.23 -0.09 1.25
N ALA A 190 3.92 0.67 2.10
CA ALA A 190 4.29 2.04 1.77
C ALA A 190 5.28 2.12 0.60
N ASP A 191 6.26 1.21 0.51
CA ASP A 191 7.20 1.12 -0.60
C ASP A 191 6.48 0.71 -1.90
N LYS A 192 5.55 -0.23 -1.84
CA LYS A 192 4.70 -0.66 -2.95
C LYS A 192 3.81 0.48 -3.45
N ASP A 193 3.12 1.18 -2.55
CA ASP A 193 2.32 2.36 -2.87
C ASP A 193 3.17 3.43 -3.56
N PHE A 194 4.37 3.69 -3.05
CA PHE A 194 5.31 4.64 -3.66
C PHE A 194 5.70 4.24 -5.08
N GLN A 195 5.99 2.96 -5.30
CA GLN A 195 6.34 2.44 -6.62
C GLN A 195 5.16 2.50 -7.60
N LEU A 196 3.94 2.15 -7.16
CA LEU A 196 2.72 2.30 -7.97
C LEU A 196 2.47 3.77 -8.36
N GLN A 197 2.65 4.70 -7.43
CA GLN A 197 2.55 6.14 -7.70
C GLN A 197 3.60 6.64 -8.68
N ALA A 198 4.79 6.03 -8.67
CA ALA A 198 5.85 6.32 -9.64
C ALA A 198 5.63 5.68 -11.02
N GLY A 199 4.58 4.86 -11.18
CA GLY A 199 4.29 4.15 -12.43
C GLY A 199 5.12 2.89 -12.62
N LEU A 200 5.25 2.10 -11.56
CA LEU A 200 5.78 0.74 -11.62
C LEU A 200 4.63 -0.25 -11.37
N SER A 201 4.58 -1.33 -12.12
CA SER A 201 3.47 -2.31 -12.05
C SER A 201 3.72 -3.40 -11.02
N ASP A 202 4.98 -3.62 -10.65
CA ASP A 202 5.41 -4.65 -9.71
C ASP A 202 6.42 -4.02 -8.72
N SER A 203 6.51 -4.58 -7.51
CA SER A 203 7.56 -4.23 -6.55
C SER A 203 8.91 -4.68 -7.08
N VAL A 204 9.83 -3.73 -7.27
CA VAL A 204 11.16 -3.97 -7.83
C VAL A 204 12.23 -3.24 -7.03
N VAL A 205 13.44 -3.81 -7.01
CA VAL A 205 14.63 -3.21 -6.40
C VAL A 205 15.70 -2.93 -7.46
N SER A 206 16.65 -2.03 -7.15
CA SER A 206 17.68 -1.58 -8.10
C SER A 206 18.58 -2.72 -8.61
N GLU A 207 18.72 -3.77 -7.82
CA GLU A 207 19.56 -4.95 -8.09
C GLU A 207 18.87 -5.98 -8.99
N ASP A 208 17.59 -5.81 -9.29
CA ASP A 208 16.83 -6.73 -10.13
C ASP A 208 17.35 -6.80 -11.56
N LYS A 209 17.13 -7.96 -12.20
CA LYS A 209 17.52 -8.17 -13.59
C LYS A 209 16.84 -7.18 -14.53
N VAL A 210 17.56 -6.75 -15.56
CA VAL A 210 17.09 -5.78 -16.56
C VAL A 210 15.71 -6.11 -17.12
N LEU A 211 15.40 -7.40 -17.34
CA LEU A 211 14.10 -7.82 -17.86
C LEU A 211 12.96 -7.63 -16.84
N ILE A 212 13.21 -7.83 -15.55
CA ILE A 212 12.24 -7.61 -14.48
C ILE A 212 11.92 -6.11 -14.38
N LEU A 213 12.97 -5.27 -14.28
CA LEU A 213 12.82 -3.82 -14.27
C LEU A 213 12.11 -3.28 -15.51
N SER A 214 12.41 -3.85 -16.69
CA SER A 214 11.75 -3.47 -17.94
C SER A 214 10.28 -3.85 -17.93
N LYS A 215 9.93 -5.06 -17.46
CA LYS A 215 8.55 -5.55 -17.38
C LYS A 215 7.72 -4.70 -16.41
N ALA A 216 8.28 -4.28 -15.27
CA ALA A 216 7.58 -3.43 -14.31
C ALA A 216 7.28 -2.02 -14.85
N ARG A 217 8.11 -1.47 -15.73
CA ARG A 217 7.97 -0.12 -16.30
C ARG A 217 7.14 -0.06 -17.57
N LEU A 218 7.23 -1.08 -18.42
CA LEU A 218 6.69 -1.07 -19.79
C LEU A 218 5.17 -0.81 -19.85
N PRO A 219 4.31 -1.39 -18.99
CA PRO A 219 2.88 -1.14 -19.03
C PRO A 219 2.53 0.34 -18.92
N TRP A 220 3.12 1.04 -17.96
CA TRP A 220 2.88 2.46 -17.73
C TRP A 220 3.48 3.36 -18.82
N LEU A 221 4.65 2.99 -19.38
CA LEU A 221 5.20 3.66 -20.55
C LEU A 221 4.30 3.52 -21.78
N MET A 222 3.66 2.36 -21.95
CA MET A 222 2.69 2.14 -23.05
C MET A 222 1.42 2.97 -22.84
N VAL A 223 0.91 3.09 -21.58
CA VAL A 223 -0.21 3.99 -21.27
C VAL A 223 0.15 5.43 -21.62
N GLY A 224 1.33 5.90 -21.20
CA GLY A 224 1.82 7.24 -21.53
C GLY A 224 1.96 7.47 -23.04
N LEU A 225 2.48 6.48 -23.78
CA LEU A 225 2.61 6.55 -25.23
C LEU A 225 1.23 6.66 -25.93
N ILE A 226 0.28 5.82 -25.54
CA ILE A 226 -1.10 5.86 -26.09
C ILE A 226 -1.74 7.21 -25.81
N GLY A 227 -1.60 7.74 -24.59
CA GLY A 227 -2.09 9.05 -24.25
C GLY A 227 -1.42 10.19 -25.00
N GLY A 228 -0.11 10.12 -25.21
CA GLY A 228 0.65 11.08 -26.02
C GLY A 228 0.19 11.05 -27.49
N LEU A 229 -0.08 9.88 -28.05
CA LEU A 229 -0.66 9.75 -29.40
C LEU A 229 -2.07 10.35 -29.43
N GLY A 230 -2.90 10.11 -28.41
CA GLY A 230 -4.23 10.73 -28.27
C GLY A 230 -4.15 12.26 -28.22
N SER A 231 -3.23 12.82 -27.45
CA SER A 231 -2.95 14.26 -27.39
C SER A 231 -2.49 14.81 -28.76
N SER A 232 -1.63 14.09 -29.46
CA SER A 232 -1.20 14.49 -30.83
C SER A 232 -2.35 14.51 -31.81
N MET A 233 -3.23 13.49 -31.80
CA MET A 233 -4.44 13.46 -32.63
C MET A 233 -5.41 14.59 -32.28
N LEU A 234 -5.54 14.94 -31.01
CA LEU A 234 -6.33 16.08 -30.56
C LEU A 234 -5.79 17.38 -31.13
N VAL A 235 -4.49 17.64 -30.98
CA VAL A 235 -3.83 18.85 -31.47
C VAL A 235 -4.01 18.99 -32.99
N SER A 236 -4.00 17.90 -33.76
CA SER A 236 -4.21 17.96 -35.19
C SER A 236 -5.59 18.50 -35.58
N ASN A 237 -6.64 18.37 -34.72
CA ASN A 237 -7.95 18.97 -34.96
C ASN A 237 -7.95 20.50 -34.78
N PHE A 238 -6.89 21.07 -34.21
CA PHE A 238 -6.71 22.52 -34.04
C PHE A 238 -5.62 23.08 -34.96
N GLU A 239 -5.23 22.35 -36.01
CA GLU A 239 -4.18 22.75 -36.95
C GLU A 239 -4.50 24.11 -37.61
N THR A 240 -5.76 24.35 -37.99
CA THR A 240 -6.23 25.65 -38.53
C THR A 240 -6.03 26.76 -37.53
N ASP A 241 -6.40 26.57 -36.25
CA ASP A 241 -6.28 27.58 -35.23
C ASP A 241 -4.80 27.93 -34.93
N ILE A 242 -3.95 26.88 -34.90
CA ILE A 242 -2.49 27.02 -34.74
C ILE A 242 -1.88 27.74 -35.94
N SER A 243 -2.35 27.48 -37.17
CA SER A 243 -1.85 28.17 -38.36
C SER A 243 -2.20 29.67 -38.38
N HIS A 244 -3.36 30.05 -37.83
CA HIS A 244 -3.76 31.45 -37.62
C HIS A 244 -2.97 32.13 -36.50
N LEU A 245 -2.68 31.39 -35.40
CA LEU A 245 -1.97 31.90 -34.24
C LEU A 245 -0.88 30.94 -33.78
N PRO A 246 0.28 30.85 -34.51
CA PRO A 246 1.35 29.90 -34.23
C PRO A 246 1.93 30.03 -32.80
N GLN A 247 1.81 31.22 -32.21
CA GLN A 247 2.29 31.50 -30.85
C GLN A 247 1.55 30.67 -29.78
N MET A 248 0.33 30.19 -30.06
CA MET A 248 -0.37 29.28 -29.14
C MET A 248 0.42 27.98 -28.92
N ALA A 249 1.10 27.48 -29.94
CA ALA A 249 1.89 26.25 -29.82
C ALA A 249 3.02 26.37 -28.78
N PHE A 250 3.54 27.57 -28.53
CA PHE A 250 4.64 27.80 -27.56
C PHE A 250 4.22 27.55 -26.12
N PHE A 251 2.94 27.65 -25.80
CA PHE A 251 2.42 27.50 -24.44
C PHE A 251 1.87 26.08 -24.18
N MET A 252 1.74 25.22 -25.20
CA MET A 252 1.30 23.84 -25.02
C MET A 252 2.09 23.08 -23.94
N PRO A 253 3.46 23.12 -23.94
CA PRO A 253 4.23 22.43 -22.92
C PRO A 253 3.97 22.96 -21.49
N VAL A 254 3.76 24.27 -21.36
CA VAL A 254 3.45 24.90 -20.04
C VAL A 254 2.10 24.44 -19.54
N VAL A 255 1.10 24.45 -20.40
CA VAL A 255 -0.28 24.06 -20.05
C VAL A 255 -0.37 22.59 -19.69
N ALA A 256 0.24 21.71 -20.51
CA ALA A 256 0.29 20.28 -20.23
C ALA A 256 1.03 19.98 -18.92
N ALA A 257 2.24 20.51 -18.74
CA ALA A 257 3.03 20.29 -17.53
C ALA A 257 2.28 20.76 -16.27
N MET A 258 1.64 21.93 -16.30
CA MET A 258 0.91 22.46 -15.15
C MET A 258 -0.38 21.67 -14.87
N GLY A 259 -1.09 21.22 -15.91
CA GLY A 259 -2.24 20.31 -15.76
C GLY A 259 -1.84 18.97 -15.15
N GLY A 260 -0.79 18.35 -15.68
CA GLY A 260 -0.25 17.10 -15.14
C GLY A 260 0.16 17.22 -13.67
N ASN A 261 0.97 18.22 -13.34
CA ASN A 261 1.43 18.47 -11.97
C ASN A 261 0.29 18.73 -10.98
N ALA A 262 -0.68 19.59 -11.36
CA ALA A 262 -1.81 19.92 -10.50
C ALA A 262 -2.66 18.66 -10.21
N GLY A 263 -2.91 17.83 -11.21
CA GLY A 263 -3.64 16.60 -11.06
C GLY A 263 -2.93 15.57 -10.18
N VAL A 264 -1.65 15.36 -10.39
CA VAL A 264 -0.83 14.41 -9.58
C VAL A 264 -0.78 14.87 -8.11
N GLN A 265 -0.56 16.18 -7.84
CA GLN A 265 -0.54 16.70 -6.47
C GLN A 265 -1.87 16.49 -5.76
N SER A 266 -2.99 16.77 -6.43
CA SER A 266 -4.32 16.58 -5.86
C SER A 266 -4.63 15.11 -5.63
N SER A 267 -4.27 14.23 -6.57
CA SER A 267 -4.44 12.79 -6.45
C SER A 267 -3.63 12.20 -5.29
N ALA A 268 -2.36 12.58 -5.17
CA ALA A 268 -1.49 12.08 -4.10
C ALA A 268 -2.03 12.42 -2.70
N ILE A 269 -2.58 13.63 -2.50
CA ILE A 269 -3.20 14.03 -1.22
C ILE A 269 -4.41 13.15 -0.90
N ILE A 270 -5.22 12.81 -1.90
CA ILE A 270 -6.41 11.97 -1.69
C ILE A 270 -6.01 10.52 -1.43
N VAL A 271 -5.07 9.95 -2.19
CA VAL A 271 -4.56 8.59 -1.99
C VAL A 271 -3.99 8.45 -0.58
N GLN A 272 -3.11 9.36 -0.16
CA GLN A 272 -2.57 9.37 1.20
C GLN A 272 -3.66 9.50 2.27
N GLY A 273 -4.69 10.31 2.02
CA GLY A 273 -5.82 10.45 2.93
C GLY A 273 -6.70 9.20 3.03
N LEU A 274 -6.79 8.41 1.96
CA LEU A 274 -7.48 7.12 1.93
C LEU A 274 -6.66 6.06 2.68
N ALA A 275 -5.40 5.93 2.39
CA ALA A 275 -4.48 4.99 3.07
C ALA A 275 -4.47 5.21 4.59
N ASN A 276 -4.41 6.46 5.04
CA ASN A 276 -4.46 6.81 6.47
C ASN A 276 -5.87 6.80 7.10
N ASN A 277 -6.91 6.36 6.37
CA ASN A 277 -8.31 6.38 6.83
C ASN A 277 -8.80 7.74 7.37
N THR A 278 -8.12 8.85 7.02
CA THR A 278 -8.53 10.20 7.40
C THR A 278 -9.67 10.74 6.54
N LEU A 279 -9.85 10.15 5.37
CA LEU A 279 -10.90 10.47 4.43
C LEU A 279 -12.06 9.47 4.55
N LYS A 280 -12.91 9.61 5.57
CA LYS A 280 -14.19 8.87 5.59
C LYS A 280 -15.04 9.33 4.40
N SER A 281 -15.27 8.44 3.47
CA SER A 281 -15.82 8.63 2.11
C SER A 281 -17.21 9.31 2.03
N LYS A 282 -17.89 9.57 3.13
CA LYS A 282 -19.33 9.91 3.12
C LYS A 282 -19.69 11.27 2.49
N ASN A 283 -18.76 12.22 2.33
CA ASN A 283 -19.07 13.52 1.73
C ASN A 283 -17.95 13.98 0.80
N ILE A 284 -18.10 13.73 -0.49
CA ILE A 284 -17.15 14.14 -1.54
C ILE A 284 -17.22 15.66 -1.77
N MET A 285 -18.41 16.26 -1.67
CA MET A 285 -18.66 17.67 -2.02
C MET A 285 -17.81 18.70 -1.25
N PRO A 286 -17.65 18.62 0.09
CA PRO A 286 -16.75 19.53 0.81
C PRO A 286 -15.28 19.41 0.38
N LYS A 287 -14.85 18.20 -0.02
CA LYS A 287 -13.49 17.97 -0.51
C LYS A 287 -13.27 18.64 -1.86
N LEU A 288 -14.22 18.49 -2.78
CA LEU A 288 -14.19 19.15 -4.08
C LEU A 288 -14.25 20.68 -3.96
N ALA A 289 -15.06 21.21 -3.05
CA ALA A 289 -15.13 22.65 -2.81
C ALA A 289 -13.80 23.20 -2.25
N LYS A 290 -13.15 22.44 -1.35
CA LYS A 290 -11.82 22.79 -0.83
C LYS A 290 -10.79 22.77 -1.96
N GLU A 291 -10.77 21.70 -2.75
CA GLU A 291 -9.85 21.55 -3.87
C GLU A 291 -10.04 22.63 -4.92
N PHE A 292 -11.28 22.97 -5.26
CA PHE A 292 -11.60 24.09 -6.15
C PHE A 292 -11.00 25.41 -5.63
N THR A 293 -11.11 25.66 -4.33
CA THR A 293 -10.55 26.89 -3.72
C THR A 293 -9.02 26.90 -3.79
N VAL A 294 -8.39 25.77 -3.48
CA VAL A 294 -6.91 25.62 -3.54
C VAL A 294 -6.42 25.80 -4.98
N SER A 295 -7.04 25.09 -5.93
CA SER A 295 -6.67 25.16 -7.35
C SER A 295 -6.91 26.55 -7.95
N LEU A 296 -7.94 27.26 -7.50
CA LEU A 296 -8.18 28.65 -7.92
C LEU A 296 -7.06 29.59 -7.43
N ILE A 297 -6.65 29.46 -6.16
CA ILE A 297 -5.54 30.26 -5.61
C ILE A 297 -4.23 29.96 -6.36
N ASN A 298 -3.91 28.69 -6.54
CA ASN A 298 -2.71 28.27 -7.24
C ASN A 298 -2.75 28.66 -8.73
N GLY A 299 -3.91 28.49 -9.38
CA GLY A 299 -4.13 28.88 -10.75
C GLY A 299 -3.96 30.41 -10.97
N LEU A 300 -4.49 31.23 -10.07
CA LEU A 300 -4.31 32.70 -10.11
C LEU A 300 -2.84 33.08 -9.94
N ALA A 301 -2.14 32.47 -9.00
CA ALA A 301 -0.72 32.76 -8.78
C ALA A 301 0.14 32.38 -10.00
N CYS A 302 -0.01 31.17 -10.53
CA CYS A 302 0.75 30.71 -11.70
C CYS A 302 0.39 31.51 -12.95
N SER A 303 -0.89 31.86 -13.12
CA SER A 303 -1.37 32.65 -14.25
C SER A 303 -0.85 34.11 -14.19
N ALA A 304 -0.80 34.70 -13.01
CA ALA A 304 -0.22 36.03 -12.83
C ALA A 304 1.28 36.05 -13.19
N LEU A 305 2.04 35.03 -12.79
CA LEU A 305 3.44 34.88 -13.18
C LEU A 305 3.60 34.71 -14.69
N LEU A 306 2.76 33.89 -15.33
CA LEU A 306 2.78 33.66 -16.77
C LEU A 306 2.43 34.97 -17.53
N LEU A 307 1.42 35.69 -17.07
CA LEU A 307 1.03 36.98 -17.65
C LEU A 307 2.18 37.98 -17.55
N MET A 308 2.79 38.09 -16.38
CA MET A 308 3.93 39.00 -16.17
C MET A 308 5.10 38.62 -17.10
N PHE A 309 5.42 37.36 -17.22
CA PHE A 309 6.47 36.85 -18.13
C PHE A 309 6.16 37.27 -19.59
N ASN A 310 4.92 37.04 -20.06
CA ASN A 310 4.54 37.36 -21.42
C ASN A 310 4.60 38.89 -21.72
N LEU A 311 4.22 39.69 -20.74
CA LEU A 311 4.30 41.17 -20.88
C LEU A 311 5.75 41.68 -20.94
N ILE A 312 6.66 41.06 -20.16
CA ILE A 312 8.09 41.38 -20.17
C ILE A 312 8.74 41.06 -21.50
N ILE A 313 8.37 39.91 -22.08
CA ILE A 313 8.96 39.44 -23.36
C ILE A 313 8.32 40.22 -24.55
N GLY A 314 7.19 40.85 -24.36
CA GLY A 314 6.52 41.63 -25.40
C GLY A 314 5.62 40.78 -26.32
N HIS A 315 5.08 39.68 -25.83
CA HIS A 315 4.03 38.95 -26.54
C HIS A 315 2.73 39.79 -26.68
N ASN A 316 1.91 39.41 -27.67
CA ASN A 316 0.61 40.03 -27.88
C ASN A 316 -0.22 39.99 -26.58
N TYR A 317 -0.82 41.14 -26.22
CA TYR A 317 -1.61 41.30 -24.98
C TYR A 317 -2.81 40.34 -24.93
N ASP A 318 -3.56 40.25 -26.04
CA ASP A 318 -4.76 39.39 -26.12
C ASP A 318 -4.40 37.91 -25.92
N LEU A 319 -3.31 37.44 -26.59
CA LEU A 319 -2.80 36.11 -26.41
C LEU A 319 -2.37 35.82 -24.94
N SER A 320 -1.68 36.80 -24.36
CA SER A 320 -1.18 36.69 -22.96
C SER A 320 -2.31 36.52 -21.96
N ILE A 321 -3.43 37.25 -22.14
CA ILE A 321 -4.62 37.09 -21.30
C ILE A 321 -5.28 35.75 -21.52
N VAL A 322 -5.47 35.33 -22.78
CA VAL A 322 -6.13 34.05 -23.10
C VAL A 322 -5.37 32.87 -22.57
N VAL A 323 -4.05 32.82 -22.73
CA VAL A 323 -3.19 31.75 -22.20
C VAL A 323 -3.25 31.73 -20.67
N SER A 324 -3.29 32.90 -20.04
CA SER A 324 -3.38 33.02 -18.59
C SER A 324 -4.72 32.49 -18.04
N ILE A 325 -5.84 32.85 -18.70
CA ILE A 325 -7.17 32.33 -18.34
C ILE A 325 -7.24 30.81 -18.57
N ALA A 326 -6.71 30.34 -19.68
CA ALA A 326 -6.67 28.93 -19.99
C ALA A 326 -5.86 28.14 -18.92
N LEU A 327 -4.74 28.67 -18.47
CA LEU A 327 -3.92 28.05 -17.43
C LEU A 327 -4.67 27.90 -16.10
N ILE A 328 -5.39 28.95 -15.65
CA ILE A 328 -6.26 28.85 -14.45
C ILE A 328 -7.26 27.73 -14.63
N THR A 329 -7.96 27.74 -15.77
CA THR A 329 -9.02 26.76 -16.06
C THR A 329 -8.47 25.35 -16.07
N VAL A 330 -7.32 25.12 -16.73
CA VAL A 330 -6.67 23.79 -16.79
C VAL A 330 -6.25 23.32 -15.40
N ILE A 331 -5.64 24.18 -14.58
CA ILE A 331 -5.23 23.83 -13.21
C ILE A 331 -6.45 23.40 -12.38
N ILE A 332 -7.57 24.13 -12.47
CA ILE A 332 -8.81 23.81 -11.75
C ILE A 332 -9.34 22.43 -12.21
N PHE A 333 -9.50 22.22 -13.52
CA PHE A 333 -10.00 20.94 -14.04
C PHE A 333 -9.10 19.79 -13.69
N ALA A 334 -7.80 19.93 -13.84
CA ALA A 334 -6.82 18.89 -13.54
C ALA A 334 -6.80 18.51 -12.06
N SER A 335 -6.86 19.49 -11.15
CA SER A 335 -6.93 19.25 -9.72
C SER A 335 -8.22 18.53 -9.31
N LEU A 336 -9.36 18.95 -9.86
CA LEU A 336 -10.64 18.30 -9.58
C LEU A 336 -10.66 16.85 -10.09
N LEU A 337 -10.15 16.59 -11.29
CA LEU A 337 -10.02 15.23 -11.83
C LEU A 337 -9.06 14.39 -11.00
N GLY A 338 -7.91 14.94 -10.60
CA GLY A 338 -6.97 14.29 -9.71
C GLY A 338 -7.58 13.91 -8.36
N THR A 339 -8.48 14.74 -7.83
CA THR A 339 -9.24 14.46 -6.59
C THR A 339 -10.31 13.39 -6.79
N ILE A 340 -11.04 13.43 -7.90
CA ILE A 340 -12.18 12.55 -8.16
C ILE A 340 -11.71 11.13 -8.50
N THR A 341 -10.62 10.99 -9.25
CA THR A 341 -10.17 9.70 -9.78
C THR A 341 -9.88 8.67 -8.69
N PRO A 342 -9.05 8.93 -7.65
CA PRO A 342 -8.82 7.95 -6.58
C PRO A 342 -10.10 7.59 -5.82
N LEU A 343 -10.99 8.55 -5.58
CA LEU A 343 -12.27 8.31 -4.90
C LEU A 343 -13.21 7.40 -5.70
N ILE A 344 -13.14 7.46 -7.04
CA ILE A 344 -13.88 6.55 -7.91
C ILE A 344 -13.27 5.15 -7.84
N LEU A 345 -11.94 5.03 -7.93
CA LEU A 345 -11.26 3.73 -7.88
C LEU A 345 -11.53 3.00 -6.56
N GLU A 346 -11.42 3.70 -5.43
CA GLU A 346 -11.79 3.14 -4.11
C GLU A 346 -13.22 2.61 -4.07
N LYS A 347 -14.18 3.36 -4.64
CA LYS A 347 -15.57 2.92 -4.71
C LYS A 347 -15.75 1.62 -5.50
N PHE A 348 -14.93 1.39 -6.52
CA PHE A 348 -14.91 0.16 -7.31
C PHE A 348 -13.99 -0.92 -6.74
N LYS A 349 -13.40 -0.70 -5.55
CA LYS A 349 -12.42 -1.58 -4.92
C LYS A 349 -11.19 -1.83 -5.78
N ILE A 350 -10.78 -0.84 -6.54
CA ILE A 350 -9.53 -0.79 -7.28
C ILE A 350 -8.58 0.07 -6.47
N ASP A 351 -7.31 -0.33 -6.38
CA ASP A 351 -6.29 0.38 -5.63
C ASP A 351 -6.20 1.86 -6.05
N PRO A 352 -6.48 2.81 -5.13
CA PRO A 352 -6.40 4.24 -5.43
C PRO A 352 -5.00 4.72 -5.82
N ALA A 353 -3.92 4.02 -5.43
CA ALA A 353 -2.55 4.37 -5.80
C ALA A 353 -2.33 4.35 -7.32
N LEU A 354 -3.08 3.53 -8.05
CA LEU A 354 -3.09 3.50 -9.51
C LEU A 354 -3.60 4.82 -10.15
N ALA A 355 -4.33 5.66 -9.38
CA ALA A 355 -4.85 6.96 -9.84
C ALA A 355 -3.80 8.08 -9.84
N THR A 356 -2.57 7.78 -9.53
CA THR A 356 -1.47 8.74 -9.50
C THR A 356 -0.54 8.57 -10.72
N GLY A 357 0.48 9.38 -10.82
CA GLY A 357 1.51 9.26 -11.84
C GLY A 357 0.99 9.25 -13.29
N PRO A 358 1.43 8.30 -14.13
CA PRO A 358 1.20 8.33 -15.58
C PRO A 358 -0.26 8.34 -16.02
N PHE A 359 -1.16 7.73 -15.24
CA PHE A 359 -2.59 7.68 -15.58
C PHE A 359 -3.24 9.08 -15.52
N VAL A 360 -3.05 9.77 -14.39
CA VAL A 360 -3.61 11.12 -14.19
C VAL A 360 -2.96 12.12 -15.11
N THR A 361 -1.63 12.07 -15.31
CA THR A 361 -0.94 12.98 -16.25
C THR A 361 -1.47 12.79 -17.66
N THR A 362 -1.62 11.56 -18.14
CA THR A 362 -2.12 11.26 -19.49
C THR A 362 -3.52 11.82 -19.73
N ILE A 363 -4.43 11.64 -18.79
CA ILE A 363 -5.80 12.19 -18.88
C ILE A 363 -5.78 13.71 -18.85
N ASN A 364 -4.99 14.29 -17.96
CA ASN A 364 -4.90 15.74 -17.80
C ASN A 364 -4.24 16.42 -19.02
N ASP A 365 -3.29 15.77 -19.69
CA ASP A 365 -2.70 16.29 -20.93
C ASP A 365 -3.76 16.42 -22.03
N ILE A 366 -4.58 15.38 -22.25
CA ILE A 366 -5.63 15.39 -23.24
C ILE A 366 -6.67 16.47 -22.91
N ILE A 367 -7.19 16.49 -21.67
CA ILE A 367 -8.23 17.41 -21.25
C ILE A 367 -7.66 18.84 -21.17
N GLY A 368 -6.45 19.01 -20.64
CA GLY A 368 -5.80 20.31 -20.54
C GLY A 368 -5.58 20.97 -21.89
N LEU A 369 -5.08 20.22 -22.88
CA LEU A 369 -4.93 20.73 -24.25
C LEU A 369 -6.29 20.99 -24.93
N THR A 370 -7.30 20.15 -24.67
CA THR A 370 -8.66 20.40 -25.18
C THR A 370 -9.21 21.71 -24.66
N VAL A 371 -9.13 21.94 -23.34
CA VAL A 371 -9.58 23.18 -22.70
C VAL A 371 -8.80 24.38 -23.22
N TYR A 372 -7.47 24.24 -23.31
CA TYR A 372 -6.58 25.29 -23.79
C TYR A 372 -6.95 25.77 -25.20
N PHE A 373 -7.03 24.87 -26.18
CA PHE A 373 -7.37 25.22 -27.55
C PHE A 373 -8.81 25.67 -27.72
N SER A 374 -9.75 25.07 -26.98
CA SER A 374 -11.15 25.49 -27.02
C SER A 374 -11.33 26.92 -26.51
N LEU A 375 -10.66 27.30 -25.43
CA LEU A 375 -10.66 28.69 -24.91
C LEU A 375 -9.96 29.64 -25.88
N GLY A 376 -8.83 29.20 -26.47
CA GLY A 376 -8.16 29.98 -27.52
C GLY A 376 -9.07 30.29 -28.69
N ARG A 377 -9.78 29.29 -29.22
CA ARG A 377 -10.78 29.46 -30.30
C ARG A 377 -11.90 30.40 -29.94
N ILE A 378 -12.47 30.27 -28.73
CA ILE A 378 -13.61 31.10 -28.27
C ILE A 378 -13.19 32.54 -28.04
N LEU A 379 -12.05 32.78 -27.41
CA LEU A 379 -11.64 34.10 -26.95
C LEU A 379 -10.87 34.91 -27.99
N LEU A 380 -10.14 34.24 -28.90
CA LEU A 380 -9.36 34.90 -29.96
C LEU A 380 -10.08 34.90 -31.30
N GLY A 381 -11.20 34.17 -31.44
CA GLY A 381 -11.98 34.11 -32.66
C GLY A 381 -11.24 33.43 -33.82
N ALA A 382 -10.34 32.53 -33.48
CA ALA A 382 -9.52 31.80 -34.47
C ALA A 382 -10.28 30.66 -35.15
#